data_d375bdf3aa1f7f314894db3f26527e57
#
_entry.id   d375bdf3aa1f7f314894db3f26527e57
#
_cell.length_a   1.000
_cell.length_b   1.000
_cell.length_c   1.000
_cell.angle_alpha   90.00
_cell.angle_beta   90.00
_cell.angle_gamma   90.00
#
_symmetry.space_group_name_H-M   'P 1'
#
loop_
_entity.id
_entity.type
_entity.pdbx_description
1 polymer ?
#
loop_
_entity_poly.entity_id
_entity_poly.type
_entity_poly.pdbx_seq_one_letter_code
_entity_poly.pdbx_strand_id
1 'polypeptide(L)'
;MKVYSLKRILAFGLAALMLLAVAGCGKSENSSGPNSGGKDASSSGQQGNADVLAKYIDENGKIDTSKLTPYKAAEVATVNGRNIIKHNGKPYLYNALHFRYRGLESGLAAPIAKKMFEEGMQKIKESGVDTVILYIYWEDMYDGKTYNFDNLKYQYDVAIKNDLKIQINWFGYDNCGYGGFRKWQKLRSKYPALQVDDPDITEEVPDLSQQIFVDEEIEAIQQLCAFINIYDKDRRTVAIQLENEPDMGEGGMGNWLSQFSVMVDLLNKLGEAVHNSSYSMITKINLTMSGWDEVWEGLDYPARVNKVIEQPHLDLVGPDLYDTNTTQDISFYNKGTNIPAHLELGPSVWSAIGQGVYHLINGYGMGWYDLIDIGFSGHHGLYRLNPDKYEERDGTQILGTPYKGEIEGSTKEFIAMSNSVGALKELLASVPTSDMAGFNIKMKNVASDTKKLGDKKITYDYSNPSAKYGASGLVLKGPDGAYYCFSSQAADFTFPSAPSSVTYGSYNDGAWSEAGKAAANGAKITLEPGKAYRVVL
;
A
#
# COMPACT_ATOMS: atom_id res chain seq x y z
N MET A 1 -8.68 -19.82 -34.64
CA MET A 1 -9.87 -19.57 -33.82
C MET A 1 -10.19 -20.64 -32.75
N LYS A 2 -9.25 -21.47 -32.29
CA LYS A 2 -9.50 -22.48 -31.24
C LYS A 2 -8.51 -22.42 -30.03
N VAL A 3 -7.59 -21.49 -30.02
CA VAL A 3 -6.60 -21.36 -28.93
C VAL A 3 -7.02 -20.34 -27.88
N TYR A 4 -7.96 -19.43 -28.20
CA TYR A 4 -8.43 -18.38 -27.32
C TYR A 4 -9.32 -18.86 -26.16
N SER A 5 -10.04 -19.99 -26.34
CA SER A 5 -11.00 -20.48 -25.32
C SER A 5 -10.33 -21.15 -24.11
N LEU A 6 -9.11 -21.66 -24.25
CA LEU A 6 -8.45 -22.40 -23.16
C LEU A 6 -7.75 -21.48 -22.13
N LYS A 7 -7.27 -20.31 -22.57
CA LYS A 7 -6.67 -19.31 -21.66
C LYS A 7 -7.74 -18.58 -20.85
N ARG A 8 -8.91 -18.31 -21.42
CA ARG A 8 -10.07 -17.76 -20.69
C ARG A 8 -10.58 -18.70 -19.61
N ILE A 9 -10.60 -20.02 -19.85
CA ILE A 9 -11.03 -21.03 -18.88
C ILE A 9 -10.09 -21.10 -17.67
N LEU A 10 -8.80 -20.82 -17.83
CA LEU A 10 -7.84 -20.81 -16.71
C LEU A 10 -7.94 -19.54 -15.86
N ALA A 11 -8.22 -18.38 -16.45
CA ALA A 11 -8.49 -17.14 -15.73
C ALA A 11 -9.82 -17.21 -14.97
N PHE A 12 -10.90 -17.70 -15.62
CA PHE A 12 -12.19 -17.96 -14.99
C PHE A 12 -12.12 -19.00 -13.86
N GLY A 13 -11.24 -19.97 -13.94
CA GLY A 13 -11.06 -20.99 -12.90
C GLY A 13 -10.52 -20.43 -11.58
N LEU A 14 -9.70 -19.40 -11.61
CA LEU A 14 -9.21 -18.73 -10.39
C LEU A 14 -10.28 -17.76 -9.81
N ALA A 15 -10.97 -17.01 -10.65
CA ALA A 15 -12.01 -16.07 -10.20
C ALA A 15 -13.28 -16.76 -9.68
N ALA A 16 -13.70 -17.88 -10.30
CA ALA A 16 -14.88 -18.63 -9.87
C ALA A 16 -14.70 -19.31 -8.50
N LEU A 17 -13.48 -19.65 -8.10
CA LEU A 17 -13.18 -20.17 -6.76
C LEU A 17 -13.33 -19.10 -5.67
N MET A 18 -13.19 -17.83 -6.02
CA MET A 18 -13.40 -16.71 -5.09
C MET A 18 -14.88 -16.37 -4.85
N LEU A 19 -15.76 -16.65 -5.79
CA LEU A 19 -17.19 -16.34 -5.72
C LEU A 19 -18.05 -17.30 -4.87
N LEU A 20 -17.57 -18.51 -4.60
CA LEU A 20 -18.33 -19.54 -3.86
C LEU A 20 -18.31 -19.38 -2.34
N ALA A 21 -17.50 -18.48 -1.77
CA ALA A 21 -17.40 -18.28 -0.33
C ALA A 21 -18.42 -17.27 0.26
N VAL A 22 -19.25 -16.62 -0.56
CA VAL A 22 -20.15 -15.53 -0.09
C VAL A 22 -21.66 -15.91 -0.05
N ALA A 23 -22.03 -17.12 -0.46
CA ALA A 23 -23.44 -17.53 -0.60
C ALA A 23 -24.07 -18.17 0.64
N GLY A 24 -23.71 -17.72 1.85
CA GLY A 24 -24.27 -18.28 3.08
C GLY A 24 -24.63 -17.25 4.15
N CYS A 25 -25.59 -16.37 3.93
CA CYS A 25 -26.16 -15.56 5.00
C CYS A 25 -27.68 -15.59 4.99
N GLY A 26 -28.23 -16.34 5.96
CA GLY A 26 -29.65 -16.41 6.29
C GLY A 26 -30.12 -15.13 6.97
N LYS A 27 -31.41 -14.87 6.76
CA LYS A 27 -32.21 -13.82 7.39
C LYS A 27 -32.21 -13.96 8.91
N SER A 28 -32.07 -12.87 9.66
CA SER A 28 -32.50 -12.81 11.07
C SER A 28 -33.48 -11.67 11.28
N GLU A 29 -34.58 -12.05 11.90
CA GLU A 29 -35.72 -11.18 12.27
C GLU A 29 -35.40 -10.38 13.55
N ASN A 30 -36.01 -9.21 13.64
CA ASN A 30 -35.99 -8.31 14.80
C ASN A 30 -36.59 -8.94 16.06
N SER A 31 -35.95 -8.81 17.19
CA SER A 31 -36.60 -8.85 18.49
C SER A 31 -36.03 -7.78 19.43
N SER A 32 -36.91 -6.92 19.87
CA SER A 32 -36.71 -5.87 20.88
C SER A 32 -36.84 -6.44 22.29
N GLY A 33 -35.95 -6.04 23.22
CA GLY A 33 -36.11 -6.29 24.65
C GLY A 33 -35.12 -5.43 25.48
N PRO A 34 -35.40 -5.08 26.75
CA PRO A 34 -35.14 -3.75 27.29
C PRO A 34 -33.89 -3.58 28.15
N ASN A 35 -33.45 -2.32 28.20
CA ASN A 35 -32.48 -1.65 29.05
C ASN A 35 -32.29 -2.18 30.48
N SER A 36 -31.08 -2.40 30.92
CA SER A 36 -30.66 -2.28 32.32
C SER A 36 -29.27 -1.62 32.40
N GLY A 37 -29.21 -0.52 33.14
CA GLY A 37 -28.05 0.34 33.25
C GLY A 37 -26.91 -0.26 34.06
N GLY A 38 -25.71 -0.14 33.54
CA GLY A 38 -24.44 -0.31 34.24
C GLY A 38 -23.61 0.97 34.11
N LYS A 39 -23.21 1.54 35.24
CA LYS A 39 -22.40 2.74 35.31
C LYS A 39 -20.97 2.43 34.90
N ASP A 40 -20.52 3.06 33.84
CA ASP A 40 -19.15 2.96 33.35
C ASP A 40 -18.20 3.88 34.10
N ALA A 41 -17.05 3.32 34.40
CA ALA A 41 -15.90 4.01 34.97
C ALA A 41 -15.22 4.88 33.90
N SER A 42 -14.94 6.10 34.23
CA SER A 42 -14.36 7.16 33.43
C SER A 42 -13.04 6.75 32.72
N SER A 43 -13.02 6.76 31.41
CA SER A 43 -11.81 6.89 30.59
C SER A 43 -11.59 8.38 30.29
N SER A 44 -10.71 8.99 31.03
CA SER A 44 -10.21 10.35 30.76
C SER A 44 -9.11 10.26 29.70
N GLY A 45 -9.40 10.58 28.45
CA GLY A 45 -8.36 10.67 27.41
C GLY A 45 -8.81 11.02 25.98
N GLN A 46 -10.11 11.05 25.70
CA GLN A 46 -10.57 11.17 24.31
C GLN A 46 -11.50 12.36 24.01
N GLN A 47 -11.59 13.32 24.88
CA GLN A 47 -12.54 14.46 24.72
C GLN A 47 -12.06 15.60 23.80
N GLY A 48 -10.84 15.49 23.17
CA GLY A 48 -10.23 16.62 22.45
C GLY A 48 -10.61 16.77 20.97
N ASN A 49 -10.93 15.69 20.25
CA ASN A 49 -10.98 15.72 18.78
C ASN A 49 -12.39 15.75 18.16
N ALA A 50 -13.43 15.28 18.84
CA ALA A 50 -14.78 15.23 18.25
C ALA A 50 -15.35 16.63 17.92
N ASP A 51 -14.91 17.67 18.62
CA ASP A 51 -15.41 19.04 18.47
C ASP A 51 -14.69 19.87 17.39
N VAL A 52 -13.55 19.37 16.87
CA VAL A 52 -12.72 20.14 15.93
C VAL A 52 -13.39 20.34 14.57
N LEU A 53 -14.14 19.34 14.08
CA LEU A 53 -14.85 19.42 12.80
C LEU A 53 -16.12 20.26 12.87
N ALA A 54 -16.81 20.24 14.02
CA ALA A 54 -18.13 20.87 14.20
C ALA A 54 -18.18 22.35 13.77
N LYS A 55 -17.09 23.09 13.94
CA LYS A 55 -17.02 24.51 13.53
C LYS A 55 -16.83 24.74 12.03
N TYR A 56 -16.55 23.69 11.27
CA TYR A 56 -16.29 23.77 9.83
C TYR A 56 -17.40 23.12 8.99
N ILE A 57 -18.25 22.29 9.58
CA ILE A 57 -19.31 21.58 8.86
C ILE A 57 -20.63 22.36 8.86
N ASP A 58 -21.38 22.25 7.79
CA ASP A 58 -22.76 22.73 7.69
C ASP A 58 -23.79 21.67 8.16
N GLU A 59 -25.07 21.95 7.96
CA GLU A 59 -26.18 21.08 8.33
C GLU A 59 -26.22 19.72 7.59
N ASN A 60 -25.53 19.66 6.43
CA ASN A 60 -25.37 18.42 5.64
C ASN A 60 -24.04 17.73 5.93
N GLY A 61 -23.29 18.14 6.93
CA GLY A 61 -21.97 17.59 7.26
C GLY A 61 -20.87 17.99 6.30
N LYS A 62 -21.14 18.88 5.33
CA LYS A 62 -20.17 19.36 4.34
C LYS A 62 -19.22 20.37 4.97
N ILE A 63 -17.92 20.22 4.73
CA ILE A 63 -16.87 21.11 5.25
C ILE A 63 -16.80 22.37 4.37
N ASP A 64 -16.84 23.54 5.01
CA ASP A 64 -16.60 24.83 4.37
C ASP A 64 -15.10 25.01 4.14
N THR A 65 -14.64 24.66 2.94
CA THR A 65 -13.23 24.72 2.53
C THR A 65 -12.67 26.14 2.49
N SER A 66 -13.53 27.15 2.38
CA SER A 66 -13.09 28.58 2.37
C SER A 66 -12.46 29.03 3.68
N LYS A 67 -12.74 28.32 4.79
CA LYS A 67 -12.18 28.58 6.12
C LYS A 67 -10.83 27.93 6.35
N LEU A 68 -10.31 27.17 5.38
CA LEU A 68 -9.09 26.38 5.55
C LEU A 68 -7.89 27.08 4.92
N THR A 69 -6.75 26.99 5.59
CA THR A 69 -5.47 27.40 5.01
C THR A 69 -4.90 26.22 4.25
N PRO A 70 -4.62 26.36 2.93
CA PRO A 70 -4.03 25.29 2.15
C PRO A 70 -2.68 24.84 2.69
N TYR A 71 -2.43 23.54 2.62
CA TYR A 71 -1.18 22.91 3.04
C TYR A 71 -0.73 21.89 1.98
N LYS A 72 0.53 21.98 1.56
CA LYS A 72 1.16 21.02 0.66
C LYS A 72 1.99 20.02 1.50
N ALA A 73 1.45 18.83 1.71
CA ALA A 73 2.07 17.81 2.56
C ALA A 73 3.18 17.04 1.83
N ALA A 74 3.01 16.77 0.56
CA ALA A 74 3.97 15.99 -0.22
C ALA A 74 4.09 16.49 -1.67
N GLU A 75 5.23 16.18 -2.28
CA GLU A 75 5.53 16.55 -3.66
C GLU A 75 6.56 15.60 -4.28
N VAL A 76 6.57 15.50 -5.60
CA VAL A 76 7.67 14.88 -6.35
C VAL A 76 8.80 15.90 -6.51
N ALA A 77 10.03 15.47 -6.27
CA ALA A 77 11.23 16.28 -6.46
C ALA A 77 12.35 15.44 -7.07
N THR A 78 13.21 16.07 -7.87
CA THR A 78 14.42 15.40 -8.39
C THR A 78 15.59 15.69 -7.46
N VAL A 79 16.18 14.64 -6.91
CA VAL A 79 17.37 14.70 -6.04
C VAL A 79 18.42 13.74 -6.56
N ASN A 80 19.64 14.24 -6.80
CA ASN A 80 20.76 13.45 -7.34
C ASN A 80 20.40 12.67 -8.64
N GLY A 81 19.58 13.28 -9.50
CA GLY A 81 19.15 12.66 -10.76
C GLY A 81 18.07 11.57 -10.62
N ARG A 82 17.52 11.37 -9.43
CA ARG A 82 16.42 10.46 -9.13
C ARG A 82 15.17 11.24 -8.71
N ASN A 83 14.02 10.85 -9.23
CA ASN A 83 12.74 11.36 -8.75
C ASN A 83 12.39 10.68 -7.42
N ILE A 84 12.05 11.48 -6.44
CA ILE A 84 11.72 11.05 -5.08
C ILE A 84 10.46 11.75 -4.60
N ILE A 85 9.80 11.18 -3.61
CA ILE A 85 8.78 11.85 -2.84
C ILE A 85 9.44 12.65 -1.72
N LYS A 86 9.03 13.90 -1.54
CA LYS A 86 9.26 14.65 -0.31
C LYS A 86 7.96 14.76 0.47
N HIS A 87 8.00 14.44 1.74
CA HIS A 87 6.89 14.62 2.67
C HIS A 87 7.32 15.58 3.79
N ASN A 88 6.57 16.66 3.96
CA ASN A 88 6.93 17.75 4.88
C ASN A 88 8.38 18.26 4.62
N GLY A 89 8.77 18.33 3.34
CA GLY A 89 10.08 18.80 2.90
C GLY A 89 11.24 17.79 3.02
N LYS A 90 11.03 16.62 3.62
CA LYS A 90 12.05 15.57 3.79
C LYS A 90 11.86 14.44 2.78
N PRO A 91 12.95 13.77 2.32
CA PRO A 91 12.84 12.56 1.52
C PRO A 91 11.96 11.51 2.20
N TYR A 92 11.04 10.93 1.44
CA TYR A 92 10.13 9.88 1.90
C TYR A 92 10.32 8.64 1.02
N LEU A 93 10.62 7.51 1.66
CA LEU A 93 10.62 6.23 0.99
C LEU A 93 9.18 5.70 0.96
N TYR A 94 8.66 5.43 -0.25
CA TYR A 94 7.39 4.73 -0.38
C TYR A 94 7.57 3.28 0.07
N ASN A 95 7.22 3.00 1.32
CA ASN A 95 7.23 1.67 1.93
C ASN A 95 6.05 1.61 2.89
N ALA A 96 4.93 1.08 2.41
CA ALA A 96 3.66 1.12 3.10
C ALA A 96 3.00 -0.26 3.13
N LEU A 97 2.12 -0.49 4.09
CA LEU A 97 1.40 -1.75 4.26
C LEU A 97 -0.10 -1.50 4.24
N HIS A 98 -0.80 -2.22 3.37
CA HIS A 98 -2.25 -2.15 3.23
C HIS A 98 -2.94 -2.76 4.44
N PHE A 99 -3.99 -2.09 4.94
CA PHE A 99 -4.86 -2.65 5.96
C PHE A 99 -6.30 -2.17 5.85
N ARG A 100 -7.19 -3.09 5.50
CA ARG A 100 -8.58 -2.82 5.15
C ARG A 100 -9.51 -2.95 6.35
N TYR A 101 -9.96 -1.83 6.93
CA TYR A 101 -10.95 -1.86 8.01
C TYR A 101 -12.29 -2.45 7.53
N ARG A 102 -12.79 -2.00 6.39
CA ARG A 102 -14.05 -2.51 5.82
C ARG A 102 -14.01 -4.01 5.51
N GLY A 103 -12.85 -4.54 5.14
CA GLY A 103 -12.67 -5.99 4.98
C GLY A 103 -12.94 -6.75 6.28
N LEU A 104 -12.53 -6.19 7.42
CA LEU A 104 -12.83 -6.75 8.74
C LEU A 104 -14.33 -6.64 9.06
N GLU A 105 -14.94 -5.47 8.82
CA GLU A 105 -16.37 -5.25 9.11
C GLU A 105 -17.30 -6.13 8.26
N SER A 106 -16.89 -6.49 7.04
CA SER A 106 -17.71 -7.33 6.17
C SER A 106 -17.80 -8.79 6.63
N GLY A 107 -16.81 -9.26 7.39
CA GLY A 107 -16.71 -10.65 7.85
C GLY A 107 -16.87 -10.84 9.36
N LEU A 108 -16.85 -9.77 10.14
CA LEU A 108 -16.78 -9.83 11.60
C LEU A 108 -17.80 -8.89 12.25
N ALA A 109 -18.22 -9.22 13.48
CA ALA A 109 -18.99 -8.29 14.29
C ALA A 109 -18.18 -7.01 14.58
N ALA A 110 -18.82 -5.84 14.56
CA ALA A 110 -18.15 -4.55 14.66
C ALA A 110 -17.17 -4.40 15.85
N PRO A 111 -17.46 -4.89 17.08
CA PRO A 111 -16.49 -4.82 18.18
C PRO A 111 -15.21 -5.61 17.90
N ILE A 112 -15.34 -6.76 17.22
CA ILE A 112 -14.21 -7.62 16.87
C ILE A 112 -13.40 -6.96 15.75
N ALA A 113 -14.07 -6.44 14.71
CA ALA A 113 -13.43 -5.72 13.63
C ALA A 113 -12.60 -4.53 14.15
N LYS A 114 -13.15 -3.73 15.06
CA LYS A 114 -12.44 -2.63 15.70
C LYS A 114 -11.21 -3.09 16.47
N LYS A 115 -11.35 -4.10 17.32
CA LYS A 115 -10.22 -4.65 18.08
C LYS A 115 -9.12 -5.15 17.16
N MET A 116 -9.47 -5.88 16.11
CA MET A 116 -8.50 -6.38 15.14
C MET A 116 -7.81 -5.25 14.38
N PHE A 117 -8.54 -4.19 14.03
CA PHE A 117 -7.96 -3.04 13.37
C PHE A 117 -6.95 -2.33 14.29
N GLU A 118 -7.27 -2.15 15.56
CA GLU A 118 -6.36 -1.57 16.55
C GLU A 118 -5.10 -2.41 16.75
N GLU A 119 -5.25 -3.75 16.91
CA GLU A 119 -4.13 -4.68 17.03
C GLU A 119 -3.29 -4.73 15.74
N GLY A 120 -3.93 -4.68 14.58
CA GLY A 120 -3.26 -4.66 13.28
C GLY A 120 -2.40 -3.43 13.08
N MET A 121 -2.85 -2.25 13.45
CA MET A 121 -2.04 -1.03 13.39
C MET A 121 -0.78 -1.14 14.26
N GLN A 122 -0.89 -1.76 15.45
CA GLN A 122 0.27 -2.05 16.26
C GLN A 122 1.23 -3.03 15.56
N LYS A 123 0.69 -4.06 14.87
CA LYS A 123 1.51 -5.01 14.11
C LYS A 123 2.21 -4.38 12.91
N ILE A 124 1.61 -3.41 12.24
CA ILE A 124 2.29 -2.63 11.21
C ILE A 124 3.52 -1.94 11.80
N LYS A 125 3.38 -1.26 12.93
CA LYS A 125 4.50 -0.61 13.61
C LYS A 125 5.59 -1.61 14.02
N GLU A 126 5.20 -2.74 14.59
CA GLU A 126 6.14 -3.81 15.00
C GLU A 126 6.84 -4.46 13.79
N SER A 127 6.26 -4.42 12.60
CA SER A 127 6.88 -4.96 11.38
C SER A 127 8.02 -4.11 10.83
N GLY A 128 8.23 -2.90 11.36
CA GLY A 128 9.24 -1.96 10.88
C GLY A 128 8.77 -1.07 9.72
N VAL A 129 7.54 -1.25 9.24
CA VAL A 129 6.88 -0.34 8.28
C VAL A 129 6.28 0.83 9.07
N ASP A 130 6.51 2.06 8.63
CA ASP A 130 6.04 3.27 9.32
C ASP A 130 4.81 3.92 8.69
N THR A 131 4.25 3.30 7.65
CA THR A 131 3.16 3.84 6.86
C THR A 131 2.07 2.80 6.63
N VAL A 132 0.83 3.15 6.93
CA VAL A 132 -0.35 2.35 6.60
C VAL A 132 -1.07 2.91 5.38
N ILE A 133 -1.63 2.03 4.55
CA ILE A 133 -2.55 2.39 3.48
C ILE A 133 -3.97 2.07 3.96
N LEU A 134 -4.78 3.12 4.16
CA LEU A 134 -6.18 3.03 4.56
C LEU A 134 -7.08 2.99 3.33
N TYR A 135 -8.14 2.21 3.42
CA TYR A 135 -9.15 2.07 2.37
C TYR A 135 -10.35 2.94 2.71
N ILE A 136 -10.58 3.96 1.90
CA ILE A 136 -11.66 4.93 2.08
C ILE A 136 -12.61 4.83 0.91
N TYR A 137 -13.85 4.54 1.21
CA TYR A 137 -14.91 4.39 0.21
C TYR A 137 -15.77 5.64 0.18
N TRP A 138 -16.07 6.11 -1.02
CA TRP A 138 -16.94 7.28 -1.21
C TRP A 138 -18.28 7.10 -0.48
N GLU A 139 -18.93 5.95 -0.62
CA GLU A 139 -20.21 5.66 0.01
C GLU A 139 -20.18 5.59 1.55
N ASP A 140 -19.00 5.40 2.17
CA ASP A 140 -18.85 5.43 3.64
C ASP A 140 -18.78 6.86 4.16
N MET A 141 -18.43 7.81 3.29
CA MET A 141 -18.30 9.22 3.58
C MET A 141 -19.52 10.03 3.15
N TYR A 142 -20.23 9.60 2.11
CA TYR A 142 -21.33 10.33 1.48
C TYR A 142 -22.48 9.40 1.13
N ASP A 143 -23.70 9.72 1.55
CA ASP A 143 -24.89 8.91 1.31
C ASP A 143 -25.75 9.39 0.11
N GLY A 144 -25.23 10.32 -0.68
CA GLY A 144 -25.95 11.01 -1.77
C GLY A 144 -26.57 12.33 -1.35
N LYS A 145 -26.50 12.70 -0.06
CA LYS A 145 -27.07 13.94 0.47
C LYS A 145 -26.21 14.55 1.57
N THR A 146 -25.70 13.73 2.48
CA THR A 146 -24.96 14.21 3.67
C THR A 146 -23.60 13.55 3.76
N TYR A 147 -22.63 14.29 4.30
CA TYR A 147 -21.30 13.78 4.63
C TYR A 147 -21.24 13.29 6.06
N ASN A 148 -20.59 12.13 6.26
CA ASN A 148 -20.28 11.57 7.57
C ASN A 148 -18.82 11.11 7.60
N PHE A 149 -18.05 11.65 8.53
CA PHE A 149 -16.62 11.34 8.66
C PHE A 149 -16.30 10.41 9.84
N ASP A 150 -17.27 9.78 10.49
CA ASP A 150 -17.04 9.02 11.73
C ASP A 150 -16.15 7.79 11.51
N ASN A 151 -16.35 7.06 10.41
CA ASN A 151 -15.50 5.94 10.06
C ASN A 151 -14.06 6.39 9.76
N LEU A 152 -13.92 7.48 9.02
CA LEU A 152 -12.62 8.06 8.68
C LEU A 152 -11.90 8.57 9.94
N LYS A 153 -12.60 9.28 10.85
CA LYS A 153 -12.06 9.69 12.15
C LYS A 153 -11.51 8.50 12.92
N TYR A 154 -12.28 7.43 13.02
CA TYR A 154 -11.86 6.23 13.74
C TYR A 154 -10.56 5.64 13.15
N GLN A 155 -10.50 5.48 11.83
CA GLN A 155 -9.30 4.93 11.18
C GLN A 155 -8.08 5.83 11.40
N TYR A 156 -8.25 7.15 11.30
CA TYR A 156 -7.18 8.12 11.57
C TYR A 156 -6.72 8.09 13.02
N ASP A 157 -7.64 8.05 14.00
CA ASP A 157 -7.30 8.00 15.42
C ASP A 157 -6.44 6.78 15.75
N VAL A 158 -6.78 5.61 15.18
CA VAL A 158 -6.00 4.39 15.39
C VAL A 158 -4.62 4.47 14.74
N ALA A 159 -4.51 5.02 13.53
CA ALA A 159 -3.23 5.22 12.85
C ALA A 159 -2.34 6.22 13.59
N ILE A 160 -2.89 7.36 14.01
CA ILE A 160 -2.18 8.41 14.76
C ILE A 160 -1.71 7.88 16.12
N LYS A 161 -2.54 7.14 16.85
CA LYS A 161 -2.20 6.50 18.13
C LYS A 161 -0.99 5.58 18.01
N ASN A 162 -0.83 4.92 16.86
CA ASN A 162 0.29 4.04 16.57
C ASN A 162 1.48 4.75 15.91
N ASP A 163 1.46 6.07 15.83
CA ASP A 163 2.53 6.88 15.22
C ASP A 163 2.86 6.43 13.78
N LEU A 164 1.84 6.14 12.98
CA LEU A 164 1.96 5.76 11.58
C LEU A 164 1.75 6.97 10.66
N LYS A 165 2.48 7.01 9.55
CA LYS A 165 2.11 7.81 8.40
C LYS A 165 0.93 7.15 7.69
N ILE A 166 0.22 7.92 6.90
CA ILE A 166 -1.02 7.48 6.26
C ILE A 166 -0.89 7.68 4.75
N GLN A 167 -1.29 6.68 4.00
CA GLN A 167 -1.70 6.79 2.62
C GLN A 167 -3.15 6.34 2.50
N ILE A 168 -3.84 6.81 1.48
CA ILE A 168 -5.24 6.49 1.24
C ILE A 168 -5.34 5.74 -0.09
N ASN A 169 -6.12 4.66 -0.10
CA ASN A 169 -6.72 4.13 -1.32
C ASN A 169 -8.17 4.61 -1.35
N TRP A 170 -8.46 5.48 -2.31
CA TRP A 170 -9.80 5.99 -2.58
C TRP A 170 -10.54 5.04 -3.51
N PHE A 171 -11.70 4.60 -3.04
CA PHE A 171 -12.63 3.79 -3.80
C PHE A 171 -13.85 4.64 -4.12
N GLY A 172 -13.80 5.29 -5.26
CA GLY A 172 -14.90 6.11 -5.79
C GLY A 172 -15.92 5.23 -6.50
N TYR A 173 -15.80 5.10 -7.80
CA TYR A 173 -16.70 4.29 -8.62
C TYR A 173 -16.21 2.84 -8.78
N ASP A 174 -14.92 2.60 -8.77
CA ASP A 174 -14.37 1.27 -8.94
C ASP A 174 -13.93 0.64 -7.61
N ASN A 175 -14.30 -0.62 -7.43
CA ASN A 175 -14.02 -1.40 -6.25
C ASN A 175 -13.45 -2.77 -6.63
N CYS A 176 -12.63 -2.84 -7.69
CA CYS A 176 -11.93 -4.04 -8.15
C CYS A 176 -12.82 -5.26 -8.42
N GLY A 177 -13.94 -5.15 -9.08
CA GLY A 177 -14.74 -6.33 -9.43
C GLY A 177 -15.33 -7.15 -8.26
N TYR A 178 -14.92 -6.88 -7.01
CA TYR A 178 -15.40 -7.58 -5.82
C TYR A 178 -16.77 -7.11 -5.32
N GLY A 179 -17.69 -6.87 -6.23
CA GLY A 179 -19.06 -6.46 -5.90
C GLY A 179 -19.15 -5.00 -5.45
N GLY A 180 -18.23 -4.16 -5.90
CA GLY A 180 -18.23 -2.72 -5.65
C GLY A 180 -19.49 -2.07 -6.13
N PHE A 181 -19.97 -2.46 -7.28
CA PHE A 181 -21.24 -2.00 -7.81
C PHE A 181 -22.45 -2.33 -6.92
N ARG A 182 -22.42 -3.40 -6.16
CA ARG A 182 -23.51 -3.71 -5.20
C ARG A 182 -23.56 -2.71 -4.06
N LYS A 183 -22.45 -2.08 -3.73
CA LYS A 183 -22.35 -1.11 -2.63
C LYS A 183 -22.67 0.30 -3.11
N TRP A 184 -22.53 0.56 -4.39
CA TRP A 184 -23.01 1.75 -5.07
C TRP A 184 -24.54 1.87 -5.10
N GLN A 185 -25.29 0.89 -4.61
CA GLN A 185 -26.75 0.90 -4.68
C GLN A 185 -27.39 2.17 -4.10
N LYS A 186 -26.76 2.82 -3.15
CA LYS A 186 -27.23 4.09 -2.59
C LYS A 186 -27.06 5.27 -3.54
N LEU A 187 -25.97 5.31 -4.28
CA LEU A 187 -25.64 6.39 -5.21
C LEU A 187 -26.07 6.07 -6.64
N ARG A 188 -26.18 4.81 -6.99
CA ARG A 188 -26.43 4.29 -8.34
C ARG A 188 -27.65 4.88 -9.01
N SER A 189 -28.76 5.08 -8.28
CA SER A 189 -29.98 5.67 -8.82
C SER A 189 -29.83 7.15 -9.17
N LYS A 190 -28.74 7.78 -8.73
CA LYS A 190 -28.49 9.20 -8.94
C LYS A 190 -27.74 9.48 -10.25
N TYR A 191 -26.95 8.52 -10.74
CA TYR A 191 -26.11 8.71 -11.90
C TYR A 191 -26.58 7.89 -13.10
N PRO A 192 -26.44 8.42 -14.32
CA PRO A 192 -26.69 7.66 -15.52
C PRO A 192 -25.79 6.43 -15.60
N ALA A 193 -26.37 5.30 -15.97
CA ALA A 193 -25.63 4.09 -16.25
C ALA A 193 -25.25 4.02 -17.72
N LEU A 194 -24.07 3.49 -17.99
CA LEU A 194 -23.66 3.18 -19.34
C LEU A 194 -24.39 1.93 -19.81
N GLN A 195 -24.92 1.98 -21.03
CA GLN A 195 -25.42 0.78 -21.71
C GLN A 195 -24.22 0.04 -22.29
N VAL A 196 -23.89 -1.09 -21.71
CA VAL A 196 -22.79 -1.95 -22.19
C VAL A 196 -23.38 -2.99 -23.11
N ASP A 197 -22.89 -3.03 -24.34
CA ASP A 197 -23.33 -3.99 -25.36
C ASP A 197 -22.52 -5.30 -25.26
N ASP A 198 -22.41 -5.83 -24.04
CA ASP A 198 -21.73 -7.08 -23.72
C ASP A 198 -22.70 -7.99 -22.94
N PRO A 199 -23.06 -9.17 -23.50
CA PRO A 199 -24.00 -10.08 -22.84
C PRO A 199 -23.46 -10.71 -21.56
N ASP A 200 -22.15 -10.67 -21.32
CA ASP A 200 -21.50 -11.21 -20.12
C ASP A 200 -21.47 -10.18 -18.99
N ILE A 201 -21.76 -8.89 -19.27
CA ILE A 201 -21.80 -7.81 -18.28
C ILE A 201 -23.24 -7.63 -17.82
N THR A 202 -23.52 -8.14 -16.63
CA THR A 202 -24.85 -8.09 -16.01
C THR A 202 -25.06 -6.92 -15.06
N GLU A 203 -24.02 -6.12 -14.82
CA GLU A 203 -24.06 -5.01 -13.87
C GLU A 203 -24.08 -3.66 -14.59
N GLU A 204 -24.83 -2.70 -14.07
CA GLU A 204 -24.80 -1.33 -14.58
C GLU A 204 -23.50 -0.66 -14.11
N VAL A 205 -22.81 0.00 -15.02
CA VAL A 205 -21.56 0.73 -14.81
C VAL A 205 -21.85 2.21 -14.91
N PRO A 206 -21.28 3.07 -14.05
CA PRO A 206 -21.48 4.49 -14.18
C PRO A 206 -20.90 4.99 -15.53
N ASP A 207 -21.59 5.91 -16.16
CA ASP A 207 -21.08 6.59 -17.32
C ASP A 207 -20.12 7.70 -16.87
N LEU A 208 -18.81 7.42 -16.94
CA LEU A 208 -17.74 8.30 -16.48
C LEU A 208 -17.65 9.61 -17.29
N SER A 209 -18.33 9.69 -18.44
CA SER A 209 -18.41 10.93 -19.24
C SER A 209 -19.42 11.95 -18.71
N GLN A 210 -20.29 11.53 -17.78
CA GLN A 210 -21.33 12.40 -17.25
C GLN A 210 -20.77 13.41 -16.25
N GLN A 211 -20.92 14.68 -16.58
CA GLN A 211 -20.36 15.77 -15.78
C GLN A 211 -20.86 15.77 -14.34
N ILE A 212 -22.12 15.41 -14.10
CA ILE A 212 -22.68 15.32 -12.74
C ILE A 212 -21.94 14.32 -11.88
N PHE A 213 -21.52 13.19 -12.46
CA PHE A 213 -20.74 12.19 -11.78
C PHE A 213 -19.34 12.71 -11.42
N VAL A 214 -18.65 13.27 -12.41
CA VAL A 214 -17.31 13.85 -12.26
C VAL A 214 -17.29 14.95 -11.20
N ASP A 215 -18.24 15.88 -11.24
CA ASP A 215 -18.31 17.01 -10.31
C ASP A 215 -18.54 16.55 -8.86
N GLU A 216 -19.38 15.55 -8.65
CA GLU A 216 -19.64 15.06 -7.29
C GLU A 216 -18.48 14.24 -6.73
N GLU A 217 -17.77 13.49 -7.55
CA GLU A 217 -16.59 12.78 -7.09
C GLU A 217 -15.44 13.75 -6.78
N ILE A 218 -15.24 14.77 -7.61
CA ILE A 218 -14.30 15.87 -7.33
C ILE A 218 -14.65 16.52 -5.99
N GLU A 219 -15.94 16.82 -5.75
CA GLU A 219 -16.38 17.37 -4.48
C GLU A 219 -16.06 16.43 -3.31
N ALA A 220 -16.31 15.12 -3.45
CA ALA A 220 -16.01 14.14 -2.40
C ALA A 220 -14.51 14.08 -2.08
N ILE A 221 -13.64 14.11 -3.09
CA ILE A 221 -12.18 14.21 -2.91
C ILE A 221 -11.79 15.51 -2.17
N GLN A 222 -12.39 16.64 -2.54
CA GLN A 222 -12.14 17.92 -1.87
C GLN A 222 -12.58 17.89 -0.40
N GLN A 223 -13.72 17.25 -0.10
CA GLN A 223 -14.20 17.06 1.27
C GLN A 223 -13.29 16.13 2.08
N LEU A 224 -12.78 15.06 1.48
CA LEU A 224 -11.77 14.20 2.08
C LEU A 224 -10.49 15.00 2.41
N CYS A 225 -9.96 15.76 1.46
CA CYS A 225 -8.78 16.59 1.68
C CYS A 225 -9.03 17.68 2.74
N ALA A 226 -10.23 18.24 2.81
CA ALA A 226 -10.61 19.20 3.85
C ALA A 226 -10.66 18.55 5.24
N PHE A 227 -11.22 17.35 5.33
CA PHE A 227 -11.18 16.56 6.56
C PHE A 227 -9.73 16.33 7.02
N ILE A 228 -8.85 15.88 6.11
CA ILE A 228 -7.43 15.63 6.43
C ILE A 228 -6.75 16.92 6.92
N ASN A 229 -6.99 18.04 6.26
CA ASN A 229 -6.42 19.33 6.67
C ASN A 229 -6.79 19.71 8.11
N ILE A 230 -8.04 19.45 8.50
CA ILE A 230 -8.54 19.76 9.84
C ILE A 230 -8.08 18.75 10.87
N TYR A 231 -8.12 17.46 10.53
CA TYR A 231 -8.00 16.36 11.49
C TYR A 231 -6.57 15.88 11.69
N ASP A 232 -5.80 15.76 10.62
CA ASP A 232 -4.40 15.32 10.63
C ASP A 232 -3.47 16.48 11.01
N LYS A 233 -3.39 16.79 12.30
CA LYS A 233 -2.58 17.92 12.82
C LYS A 233 -1.09 17.70 12.64
N ASP A 234 -0.65 16.46 12.70
CA ASP A 234 0.76 16.10 12.57
C ASP A 234 1.19 15.96 11.11
N ARG A 235 0.26 16.20 10.15
CA ARG A 235 0.55 16.14 8.72
C ARG A 235 1.12 14.79 8.28
N ARG A 236 0.51 13.69 8.74
CA ARG A 236 0.96 12.31 8.53
C ARG A 236 0.57 11.76 7.17
N THR A 237 -0.45 12.34 6.52
CA THR A 237 -0.98 11.86 5.25
C THR A 237 -0.07 12.28 4.09
N VAL A 238 0.41 11.29 3.33
CA VAL A 238 1.44 11.45 2.30
C VAL A 238 0.87 11.39 0.89
N ALA A 239 -0.05 10.44 0.64
CA ALA A 239 -0.52 10.14 -0.71
C ALA A 239 -1.95 9.63 -0.71
N ILE A 240 -2.60 9.79 -1.86
CA ILE A 240 -3.89 9.19 -2.18
C ILE A 240 -3.81 8.43 -3.51
N GLN A 241 -4.25 7.19 -3.51
CA GLN A 241 -4.54 6.44 -4.72
C GLN A 241 -5.94 6.79 -5.18
N LEU A 242 -6.07 7.16 -6.45
CA LEU A 242 -7.33 7.53 -7.07
C LEU A 242 -7.87 6.30 -7.80
N GLU A 243 -8.95 5.77 -7.30
CA GLU A 243 -9.51 4.48 -7.68
C GLU A 243 -8.57 3.30 -7.39
N ASN A 244 -9.05 2.08 -7.62
CA ASN A 244 -8.25 0.89 -7.43
C ASN A 244 -8.32 0.01 -8.67
N GLU A 245 -7.15 -0.28 -9.24
CA GLU A 245 -7.00 -1.13 -10.40
C GLU A 245 -7.97 -0.74 -11.54
N PRO A 246 -7.98 0.52 -11.98
CA PRO A 246 -8.97 0.99 -12.95
C PRO A 246 -8.84 0.32 -14.33
N ASP A 247 -7.78 -0.44 -14.59
CA ASP A 247 -7.55 -1.23 -15.80
C ASP A 247 -7.93 -2.71 -15.66
N MET A 248 -8.53 -3.12 -14.53
CA MET A 248 -8.90 -4.52 -14.33
C MET A 248 -10.09 -4.93 -15.21
N GLY A 249 -9.95 -6.02 -15.97
CA GLY A 249 -10.89 -6.45 -17.01
C GLY A 249 -12.15 -7.20 -16.55
N GLU A 250 -12.51 -7.25 -15.24
CA GLU A 250 -13.66 -8.02 -14.73
C GLU A 250 -14.67 -7.18 -13.96
N GLY A 251 -15.90 -7.63 -13.97
CA GLY A 251 -16.94 -7.07 -13.09
C GLY A 251 -17.55 -5.74 -13.52
N GLY A 252 -17.68 -5.50 -14.78
CA GLY A 252 -18.25 -4.27 -15.33
C GLY A 252 -17.30 -3.52 -16.24
N MET A 253 -16.18 -4.11 -16.50
CA MET A 253 -15.06 -3.47 -17.20
C MET A 253 -14.94 -3.77 -18.69
N GLY A 254 -15.84 -4.49 -19.30
CA GLY A 254 -16.05 -4.39 -20.74
C GLY A 254 -16.15 -2.94 -21.21
N ASN A 255 -16.44 -2.09 -20.29
CA ASN A 255 -16.50 -0.65 -20.41
C ASN A 255 -15.17 0.04 -20.61
N TRP A 256 -14.12 -0.42 -19.97
CA TRP A 256 -12.78 0.12 -20.10
C TRP A 256 -12.20 -0.01 -21.49
N LEU A 257 -12.52 -1.11 -22.18
CA LEU A 257 -12.10 -1.34 -23.57
C LEU A 257 -12.56 -0.21 -24.49
N SER A 258 -13.68 0.43 -24.18
CA SER A 258 -14.28 1.53 -24.97
C SER A 258 -14.20 2.91 -24.29
N GLN A 259 -13.75 3.01 -23.05
CA GLN A 259 -13.70 4.25 -22.27
C GLN A 259 -12.33 4.52 -21.60
N PHE A 260 -11.28 3.88 -22.06
CA PHE A 260 -9.96 4.06 -21.45
C PHE A 260 -9.53 5.53 -21.39
N SER A 261 -9.75 6.29 -22.49
CA SER A 261 -9.41 7.72 -22.52
C SER A 261 -10.27 8.56 -21.56
N VAL A 262 -11.55 8.19 -21.39
CA VAL A 262 -12.47 8.90 -20.46
C VAL A 262 -12.04 8.63 -19.01
N MET A 263 -11.65 7.41 -18.70
CA MET A 263 -11.09 7.05 -17.40
C MET A 263 -9.83 7.86 -17.08
N VAL A 264 -8.87 7.89 -18.00
CA VAL A 264 -7.62 8.64 -17.81
C VAL A 264 -7.91 10.13 -17.57
N ASP A 265 -8.88 10.71 -18.29
CA ASP A 265 -9.31 12.09 -18.10
C ASP A 265 -9.96 12.30 -16.71
N LEU A 266 -10.81 11.37 -16.25
CA LEU A 266 -11.39 11.41 -14.90
C LEU A 266 -10.29 11.36 -13.83
N LEU A 267 -9.39 10.38 -13.90
CA LEU A 267 -8.29 10.25 -12.95
C LEU A 267 -7.43 11.51 -12.87
N ASN A 268 -7.14 12.12 -14.03
CA ASN A 268 -6.41 13.39 -14.07
C ASN A 268 -7.18 14.53 -13.39
N LYS A 269 -8.50 14.65 -13.59
CA LYS A 269 -9.35 15.64 -12.92
C LYS A 269 -9.42 15.42 -11.41
N LEU A 270 -9.50 14.16 -10.96
CA LEU A 270 -9.43 13.84 -9.53
C LEU A 270 -8.06 14.22 -8.95
N GLY A 271 -6.97 13.94 -9.68
CA GLY A 271 -5.62 14.36 -9.30
C GLY A 271 -5.50 15.89 -9.21
N GLU A 272 -6.05 16.63 -10.16
CA GLU A 272 -6.12 18.08 -10.12
C GLU A 272 -6.88 18.57 -8.89
N ALA A 273 -7.99 17.92 -8.54
CA ALA A 273 -8.77 18.24 -7.34
C ALA A 273 -7.96 18.06 -6.07
N VAL A 274 -7.13 17.01 -5.97
CA VAL A 274 -6.20 16.79 -4.84
C VAL A 274 -5.14 17.90 -4.78
N HIS A 275 -4.48 18.17 -5.90
CA HIS A 275 -3.40 19.18 -5.95
C HIS A 275 -3.87 20.59 -5.62
N ASN A 276 -5.11 20.93 -6.00
CA ASN A 276 -5.73 22.25 -5.76
C ASN A 276 -6.56 22.29 -4.47
N SER A 277 -6.60 21.22 -3.68
CA SER A 277 -7.36 21.15 -2.46
C SER A 277 -6.70 21.88 -1.28
N SER A 278 -7.39 21.92 -0.15
CA SER A 278 -6.85 22.46 1.09
C SER A 278 -5.73 21.60 1.70
N TYR A 279 -5.58 20.33 1.27
CA TYR A 279 -4.50 19.44 1.66
C TYR A 279 -3.95 18.72 0.43
N SER A 280 -2.91 19.27 -0.15
CA SER A 280 -2.28 18.71 -1.34
C SER A 280 -1.25 17.63 -0.97
N MET A 281 -1.33 16.48 -1.64
CA MET A 281 -0.49 15.31 -1.42
C MET A 281 -0.19 14.60 -2.75
N ILE A 282 0.65 13.57 -2.72
CA ILE A 282 0.96 12.72 -3.88
C ILE A 282 -0.31 12.00 -4.35
N THR A 283 -0.55 12.03 -5.64
CA THR A 283 -1.56 11.20 -6.31
C THR A 283 -0.92 9.96 -6.89
N LYS A 284 -1.56 8.80 -6.73
CA LYS A 284 -1.07 7.53 -7.27
C LYS A 284 -2.16 6.74 -7.94
N ILE A 285 -1.76 5.92 -8.94
CA ILE A 285 -2.63 5.00 -9.69
C ILE A 285 -1.96 3.64 -9.72
N ASN A 286 -2.67 2.60 -9.31
CA ASN A 286 -2.25 1.21 -9.47
C ASN A 286 -2.89 0.60 -10.73
N LEU A 287 -2.09 -0.20 -11.46
CA LEU A 287 -2.53 -0.90 -12.67
C LEU A 287 -2.26 -2.40 -12.51
N THR A 288 -3.25 -3.22 -12.85
CA THR A 288 -3.21 -4.67 -12.62
C THR A 288 -2.33 -5.44 -13.58
N MET A 289 -1.85 -4.81 -14.66
CA MET A 289 -1.27 -5.50 -15.80
C MET A 289 -2.25 -6.48 -16.51
N SER A 290 -3.54 -6.39 -16.16
CA SER A 290 -4.59 -7.08 -16.89
C SER A 290 -4.65 -6.59 -18.34
N GLY A 291 -4.98 -7.50 -19.25
CA GLY A 291 -4.99 -7.12 -20.66
C GLY A 291 -3.62 -6.76 -21.24
N TRP A 292 -2.52 -7.31 -20.67
CA TRP A 292 -1.17 -7.12 -21.19
C TRP A 292 -1.06 -7.41 -22.69
N ASP A 293 -1.73 -8.47 -23.14
CA ASP A 293 -1.77 -8.90 -24.53
C ASP A 293 -2.91 -8.24 -25.35
N GLU A 294 -3.65 -7.29 -24.75
CA GLU A 294 -4.82 -6.66 -25.35
C GLU A 294 -4.51 -5.25 -25.88
N VAL A 295 -5.27 -4.85 -26.89
CA VAL A 295 -5.20 -3.48 -27.45
C VAL A 295 -6.51 -2.76 -27.15
N TRP A 296 -6.44 -1.66 -26.38
CA TRP A 296 -7.57 -0.82 -26.01
C TRP A 296 -7.48 0.53 -26.71
N GLU A 297 -8.51 0.94 -27.39
CA GLU A 297 -8.51 2.20 -28.19
C GLU A 297 -7.28 2.32 -29.12
N GLY A 298 -6.76 1.20 -29.64
CA GLY A 298 -5.57 1.17 -30.49
C GLY A 298 -4.23 1.23 -29.75
N LEU A 299 -4.23 1.17 -28.43
CA LEU A 299 -3.05 1.22 -27.57
C LEU A 299 -2.74 -0.16 -26.97
N ASP A 300 -1.50 -0.63 -27.11
CA ASP A 300 -0.98 -1.75 -26.35
C ASP A 300 -0.74 -1.36 -24.87
N TYR A 301 -0.43 -2.33 -24.03
CA TYR A 301 -0.29 -2.09 -22.61
C TYR A 301 0.75 -1.02 -22.25
N PRO A 302 1.99 -1.04 -22.76
CA PRO A 302 2.97 0.02 -22.50
C PRO A 302 2.50 1.40 -22.97
N ALA A 303 1.78 1.50 -24.07
CA ALA A 303 1.23 2.77 -24.54
C ALA A 303 0.09 3.27 -23.63
N ARG A 304 -0.75 2.37 -23.10
CA ARG A 304 -1.76 2.72 -22.09
C ARG A 304 -1.13 3.27 -20.82
N VAL A 305 -0.15 2.57 -20.26
CA VAL A 305 0.61 3.03 -19.09
C VAL A 305 1.22 4.40 -19.33
N ASN A 306 1.86 4.59 -20.49
CA ASN A 306 2.42 5.89 -20.85
C ASN A 306 1.39 6.99 -20.89
N LYS A 307 0.18 6.72 -21.40
CA LYS A 307 -0.92 7.70 -21.44
C LYS A 307 -1.36 8.12 -20.02
N VAL A 308 -1.34 7.21 -19.06
CA VAL A 308 -1.62 7.54 -17.64
C VAL A 308 -0.48 8.36 -17.04
N ILE A 309 0.78 7.95 -17.25
CA ILE A 309 1.97 8.64 -16.73
C ILE A 309 2.09 10.07 -17.25
N GLU A 310 1.65 10.34 -18.49
CA GLU A 310 1.72 11.65 -19.12
C GLU A 310 0.71 12.66 -18.55
N GLN A 311 -0.20 12.22 -17.67
CA GLN A 311 -1.16 13.14 -17.07
C GLN A 311 -0.49 14.04 -16.02
N PRO A 312 -0.71 15.37 -16.09
CA PRO A 312 0.04 16.33 -15.27
C PRO A 312 -0.30 16.28 -13.77
N HIS A 313 -1.42 15.65 -13.40
CA HIS A 313 -1.88 15.57 -12.02
C HIS A 313 -1.82 14.16 -11.43
N LEU A 314 -1.11 13.23 -12.10
CA LEU A 314 -0.84 11.88 -11.61
C LEU A 314 0.66 11.74 -11.35
N ASP A 315 1.05 11.73 -10.08
CA ASP A 315 2.45 11.81 -9.67
C ASP A 315 3.16 10.47 -9.71
N LEU A 316 2.42 9.38 -9.45
CA LEU A 316 2.95 8.04 -9.29
C LEU A 316 2.00 7.03 -9.93
N VAL A 317 2.50 6.34 -10.94
CA VAL A 317 1.79 5.23 -11.60
C VAL A 317 2.64 3.99 -11.47
N GLY A 318 2.05 2.91 -10.99
CA GLY A 318 2.78 1.67 -10.76
C GLY A 318 1.92 0.42 -10.93
N PRO A 319 2.56 -0.75 -11.12
CA PRO A 319 1.86 -2.01 -11.27
C PRO A 319 1.50 -2.63 -9.92
N ASP A 320 0.51 -3.51 -9.95
CA ASP A 320 0.25 -4.51 -8.93
C ASP A 320 0.82 -5.85 -9.39
N LEU A 321 1.78 -6.38 -8.66
CA LEU A 321 2.46 -7.61 -9.01
C LEU A 321 2.45 -8.59 -7.86
N TYR A 322 1.71 -9.67 -8.05
CA TYR A 322 1.62 -10.78 -7.10
C TYR A 322 2.46 -11.99 -7.50
N ASP A 323 3.05 -11.98 -8.70
CA ASP A 323 3.82 -13.11 -9.20
C ASP A 323 5.20 -13.18 -8.52
N THR A 324 5.65 -14.40 -8.32
CA THR A 324 6.97 -14.73 -7.76
C THR A 324 8.14 -14.43 -8.71
N ASN A 325 7.88 -14.18 -9.99
CA ASN A 325 8.86 -13.91 -11.02
C ASN A 325 9.03 -12.42 -11.33
N THR A 326 9.18 -11.61 -10.36
CA THR A 326 9.26 -10.14 -10.43
C THR A 326 10.46 -9.56 -11.16
N THR A 327 11.11 -10.32 -11.99
CA THR A 327 12.04 -9.79 -12.99
C THR A 327 11.33 -9.30 -14.25
N GLN A 328 10.00 -9.22 -14.24
CA GLN A 328 9.24 -8.67 -15.34
C GLN A 328 9.73 -7.26 -15.65
N ASP A 329 9.97 -7.00 -16.92
CA ASP A 329 10.44 -5.69 -17.36
C ASP A 329 9.32 -4.65 -17.19
N ILE A 330 9.43 -3.83 -16.15
CA ILE A 330 8.56 -2.69 -15.89
C ILE A 330 9.26 -1.35 -16.16
N SER A 331 10.37 -1.37 -16.89
CA SER A 331 11.17 -0.17 -17.18
C SER A 331 10.37 0.91 -17.92
N PHE A 332 9.30 0.54 -18.63
CA PHE A 332 8.41 1.50 -19.28
C PHE A 332 7.62 2.39 -18.30
N TYR A 333 7.53 2.00 -17.00
CA TYR A 333 7.03 2.89 -15.96
C TYR A 333 8.02 4.00 -15.59
N ASN A 334 9.31 3.85 -15.90
CA ASN A 334 10.35 4.86 -15.68
C ASN A 334 10.29 5.96 -16.76
N LYS A 335 9.26 6.77 -16.76
CA LYS A 335 9.08 7.83 -17.76
C LYS A 335 8.79 9.17 -17.09
N GLY A 336 9.42 10.23 -17.60
CA GLY A 336 9.18 11.59 -17.11
C GLY A 336 9.53 11.75 -15.62
N THR A 337 8.60 12.30 -14.86
CA THR A 337 8.72 12.47 -13.40
C THR A 337 8.11 11.32 -12.61
N ASN A 338 7.53 10.30 -13.28
CA ASN A 338 6.92 9.18 -12.59
C ASN A 338 7.89 8.49 -11.62
N ILE A 339 7.38 8.14 -10.46
CA ILE A 339 8.07 7.28 -9.49
C ILE A 339 7.44 5.90 -9.61
N PRO A 340 8.07 4.95 -10.31
CA PRO A 340 7.49 3.63 -10.44
C PRO A 340 7.54 2.94 -9.08
N ALA A 341 6.37 2.76 -8.49
CA ALA A 341 6.24 2.01 -7.25
C ALA A 341 5.39 0.77 -7.51
N HIS A 342 5.78 -0.35 -6.92
CA HIS A 342 4.86 -1.48 -6.83
C HIS A 342 3.82 -1.14 -5.78
N LEU A 343 2.58 -0.98 -6.22
CA LEU A 343 1.52 -0.49 -5.36
C LEU A 343 0.87 -1.61 -4.56
N GLU A 344 0.92 -2.85 -5.07
CA GLU A 344 0.51 -4.03 -4.34
C GLU A 344 1.50 -5.19 -4.54
N LEU A 345 2.12 -5.62 -3.44
CA LEU A 345 3.02 -6.76 -3.36
C LEU A 345 2.58 -7.71 -2.26
N GLY A 346 2.51 -9.01 -2.53
CA GLY A 346 2.17 -10.01 -1.52
C GLY A 346 3.32 -10.25 -0.53
N PRO A 347 3.24 -9.81 0.73
CA PRO A 347 4.35 -9.93 1.70
C PRO A 347 4.55 -11.35 2.21
N SER A 348 3.57 -12.22 2.07
CA SER A 348 3.59 -13.61 2.54
C SER A 348 4.36 -14.56 1.64
N VAL A 349 4.68 -14.13 0.43
CA VAL A 349 5.43 -14.95 -0.51
C VAL A 349 6.91 -14.88 -0.15
N TRP A 350 7.56 -16.02 -0.01
CA TRP A 350 9.00 -16.08 0.34
C TRP A 350 9.90 -15.28 -0.61
N SER A 351 9.43 -15.00 -1.82
CA SER A 351 10.11 -14.13 -2.79
C SER A 351 9.94 -12.64 -2.49
N ALA A 352 8.97 -12.24 -1.65
CA ALA A 352 8.66 -10.84 -1.38
C ALA A 352 9.87 -10.03 -0.86
N ILE A 353 10.68 -10.65 -0.02
CA ILE A 353 11.90 -10.00 0.51
C ILE A 353 12.87 -9.69 -0.62
N GLY A 354 13.11 -10.66 -1.50
CA GLY A 354 13.95 -10.48 -2.68
C GLY A 354 13.39 -9.45 -3.65
N GLN A 355 12.08 -9.41 -3.80
CA GLN A 355 11.38 -8.40 -4.57
C GLN A 355 11.58 -7.02 -3.95
N GLY A 356 11.36 -6.86 -2.64
CA GLY A 356 11.59 -5.60 -1.94
C GLY A 356 13.02 -5.05 -2.16
N VAL A 357 14.04 -5.90 -2.04
CA VAL A 357 15.41 -5.50 -2.33
C VAL A 357 15.59 -5.11 -3.80
N TYR A 358 15.00 -5.85 -4.74
CA TYR A 358 15.03 -5.53 -6.17
C TYR A 358 14.40 -4.16 -6.45
N HIS A 359 13.26 -3.85 -5.82
CA HIS A 359 12.59 -2.57 -6.01
C HIS A 359 13.37 -1.43 -5.41
N LEU A 360 13.96 -1.61 -4.24
CA LEU A 360 14.81 -0.60 -3.60
C LEU A 360 15.98 -0.19 -4.49
N ILE A 361 16.72 -1.15 -5.08
CA ILE A 361 17.88 -0.85 -5.92
C ILE A 361 17.52 -0.24 -7.28
N ASN A 362 16.28 -0.40 -7.71
CA ASN A 362 15.76 0.24 -8.92
C ASN A 362 15.08 1.60 -8.63
N GLY A 363 15.05 2.00 -7.36
CA GLY A 363 14.44 3.26 -6.94
C GLY A 363 12.91 3.19 -6.84
N TYR A 364 12.35 2.00 -6.82
CA TYR A 364 10.91 1.80 -6.73
C TYR A 364 10.44 1.80 -5.28
N GLY A 365 9.26 2.35 -5.05
CA GLY A 365 8.55 2.20 -3.79
C GLY A 365 7.80 0.88 -3.70
N MET A 366 7.28 0.58 -2.50
CA MET A 366 6.62 -0.69 -2.20
C MET A 366 5.36 -0.48 -1.37
N GLY A 367 4.23 -0.99 -1.86
CA GLY A 367 3.00 -1.21 -1.10
C GLY A 367 2.81 -2.70 -0.85
N TRP A 368 2.76 -3.12 0.39
CA TRP A 368 2.62 -4.52 0.76
C TRP A 368 1.17 -4.88 0.99
N TYR A 369 0.61 -5.71 0.15
CA TYR A 369 -0.77 -6.18 0.23
C TYR A 369 -0.80 -7.63 0.74
N ASP A 370 -1.39 -7.94 1.85
CA ASP A 370 -2.07 -7.16 2.86
C ASP A 370 -1.45 -7.47 4.25
N LEU A 371 -1.74 -6.69 5.29
CA LEU A 371 -1.33 -7.06 6.65
C LEU A 371 -1.96 -8.39 7.07
N ILE A 372 -3.25 -8.55 6.82
CA ILE A 372 -4.01 -9.72 7.24
C ILE A 372 -4.72 -10.34 6.04
N ASP A 373 -4.48 -11.63 5.81
CA ASP A 373 -5.23 -12.40 4.83
C ASP A 373 -6.59 -12.79 5.43
N ILE A 374 -7.65 -12.08 5.01
CA ILE A 374 -9.01 -12.31 5.46
C ILE A 374 -9.72 -13.23 4.47
N GLY A 375 -9.65 -14.54 4.71
CA GLY A 375 -10.52 -15.50 4.01
C GLY A 375 -10.23 -15.78 2.54
N PHE A 376 -9.11 -15.29 2.00
CA PHE A 376 -8.69 -15.61 0.65
C PHE A 376 -7.74 -16.81 0.63
N SER A 377 -7.95 -17.73 -0.29
CA SER A 377 -7.10 -18.90 -0.49
C SER A 377 -5.70 -18.59 -1.03
N GLY A 378 -5.37 -17.31 -1.22
CA GLY A 378 -4.27 -16.85 -2.05
C GLY A 378 -2.96 -16.53 -1.36
N HIS A 379 -2.82 -16.51 -0.04
CA HIS A 379 -1.55 -16.26 0.64
C HIS A 379 -0.97 -14.84 0.49
N HIS A 380 -1.80 -13.80 0.45
CA HIS A 380 -1.32 -12.43 0.26
C HIS A 380 -0.96 -11.72 1.56
N GLY A 381 -1.59 -12.08 2.69
CA GLY A 381 -1.38 -11.41 3.98
C GLY A 381 -0.09 -11.79 4.72
N LEU A 382 0.46 -10.84 5.45
CA LEU A 382 1.60 -11.07 6.36
C LEU A 382 1.20 -11.97 7.52
N TYR A 383 -0.03 -11.83 8.02
CA TYR A 383 -0.63 -12.67 9.05
C TYR A 383 -1.90 -13.32 8.50
N ARG A 384 -2.11 -14.60 8.83
CA ARG A 384 -3.34 -15.31 8.48
C ARG A 384 -4.32 -15.31 9.64
N LEU A 385 -5.57 -15.04 9.32
CA LEU A 385 -6.69 -15.43 10.16
C LEU A 385 -6.97 -16.92 9.94
N ASN A 386 -6.95 -17.69 11.01
CA ASN A 386 -7.45 -19.05 10.95
C ASN A 386 -8.92 -19.06 11.38
N PRO A 387 -9.88 -19.21 10.46
CA PRO A 387 -11.30 -19.19 10.78
C PRO A 387 -11.70 -20.32 11.74
N ASP A 388 -10.96 -21.44 11.78
CA ASP A 388 -11.22 -22.56 12.66
C ASP A 388 -10.81 -22.30 14.13
N LYS A 389 -10.16 -21.17 14.41
CA LYS A 389 -9.67 -20.78 15.74
C LYS A 389 -10.38 -19.56 16.32
N TYR A 390 -11.57 -19.26 15.87
CA TYR A 390 -12.44 -18.30 16.54
C TYR A 390 -12.88 -18.87 17.89
N GLU A 391 -12.43 -18.27 18.98
CA GLU A 391 -12.94 -18.57 20.31
C GLU A 391 -14.08 -17.61 20.62
N GLU A 392 -15.22 -18.17 21.02
CA GLU A 392 -16.34 -17.41 21.59
C GLU A 392 -16.07 -17.26 23.09
N ARG A 393 -15.86 -16.03 23.56
CA ARG A 393 -15.76 -15.71 24.97
C ARG A 393 -16.80 -14.65 25.30
N ASP A 394 -17.62 -14.92 26.30
CA ASP A 394 -18.65 -14.01 26.82
C ASP A 394 -19.63 -13.49 25.74
N GLY A 395 -20.02 -14.34 24.80
CA GLY A 395 -20.91 -13.98 23.68
C GLY A 395 -20.26 -13.11 22.61
N THR A 396 -18.94 -12.93 22.66
CA THR A 396 -18.15 -12.23 21.67
C THR A 396 -17.25 -13.22 20.97
N GLN A 397 -17.36 -13.36 19.66
CA GLN A 397 -16.36 -14.10 18.88
C GLN A 397 -15.03 -13.39 19.00
N ILE A 398 -14.08 -13.97 19.70
CA ILE A 398 -12.72 -13.52 19.73
C ILE A 398 -11.99 -14.35 18.70
N LEU A 399 -11.38 -13.69 17.75
CA LEU A 399 -10.41 -14.32 16.88
C LEU A 399 -9.32 -14.92 17.74
N GLY A 400 -9.30 -16.25 17.86
CA GLY A 400 -8.33 -16.96 18.65
C GLY A 400 -6.95 -16.63 18.14
N THR A 401 -6.27 -15.70 18.78
CA THR A 401 -4.88 -15.31 18.51
C THR A 401 -4.59 -15.08 17.02
N PRO A 402 -5.29 -14.18 16.31
CA PRO A 402 -5.12 -13.99 14.87
C PRO A 402 -3.69 -13.64 14.48
N TYR A 403 -2.97 -13.00 15.36
CA TYR A 403 -1.58 -12.59 15.16
C TYR A 403 -0.53 -13.59 15.67
N LYS A 404 -0.91 -14.73 16.18
CA LYS A 404 0.02 -15.81 16.55
C LYS A 404 0.31 -16.79 15.41
N GLY A 405 -0.47 -16.77 14.35
CA GLY A 405 -0.21 -17.55 13.16
C GLY A 405 0.77 -16.81 12.26
N GLU A 406 2.08 -16.93 12.53
CA GLU A 406 3.08 -16.56 11.53
C GLU A 406 2.84 -17.41 10.29
N ILE A 407 2.73 -16.75 9.13
CA ILE A 407 2.84 -17.45 7.86
C ILE A 407 4.29 -17.93 7.82
N GLU A 408 4.44 -19.22 7.84
CA GLU A 408 5.69 -19.96 7.97
C GLU A 408 6.97 -19.22 7.52
N GLY A 409 7.71 -18.68 8.46
CA GLY A 409 9.11 -18.25 8.28
C GLY A 409 9.35 -16.97 7.50
N SER A 410 8.47 -16.59 6.58
CA SER A 410 8.65 -15.36 5.77
C SER A 410 8.38 -14.07 6.56
N THR A 411 7.53 -14.13 7.56
CA THR A 411 7.20 -12.97 8.43
C THR A 411 8.42 -12.46 9.19
N LYS A 412 9.26 -13.35 9.71
CA LYS A 412 10.48 -12.95 10.46
C LYS A 412 11.49 -12.24 9.56
N GLU A 413 11.70 -12.78 8.37
CA GLU A 413 12.58 -12.15 7.37
C GLU A 413 12.02 -10.83 6.90
N PHE A 414 10.70 -10.75 6.68
CA PHE A 414 10.04 -9.51 6.31
C PHE A 414 10.25 -8.43 7.39
N ILE A 415 9.99 -8.75 8.66
CA ILE A 415 10.20 -7.84 9.79
C ILE A 415 11.67 -7.41 9.87
N ALA A 416 12.60 -8.35 9.73
CA ALA A 416 14.03 -8.06 9.76
C ALA A 416 14.43 -7.11 8.62
N MET A 417 13.98 -7.37 7.38
CA MET A 417 14.22 -6.49 6.25
C MET A 417 13.59 -5.11 6.49
N SER A 418 12.33 -5.05 6.91
CA SER A 418 11.60 -3.79 7.11
C SER A 418 12.22 -2.93 8.20
N ASN A 419 12.71 -3.52 9.29
CA ASN A 419 13.45 -2.81 10.33
C ASN A 419 14.74 -2.19 9.77
N SER A 420 15.48 -2.94 8.97
CA SER A 420 16.72 -2.47 8.32
C SER A 420 16.44 -1.38 7.29
N VAL A 421 15.39 -1.54 6.49
CA VAL A 421 14.91 -0.52 5.54
C VAL A 421 14.48 0.74 6.29
N GLY A 422 13.73 0.60 7.38
CA GLY A 422 13.34 1.72 8.25
C GLY A 422 14.54 2.48 8.82
N ALA A 423 15.59 1.76 9.21
CA ALA A 423 16.83 2.36 9.72
C ALA A 423 17.63 3.13 8.66
N LEU A 424 17.45 2.84 7.37
CA LEU A 424 18.14 3.48 6.24
C LEU A 424 17.19 4.26 5.32
N LYS A 425 15.96 4.50 5.71
CA LYS A 425 14.91 5.03 4.82
C LYS A 425 15.26 6.36 4.13
N GLU A 426 15.93 7.26 4.81
CA GLU A 426 16.33 8.54 4.22
C GLU A 426 17.42 8.37 3.15
N LEU A 427 18.39 7.49 3.38
CA LEU A 427 19.41 7.14 2.39
C LEU A 427 18.79 6.42 1.19
N LEU A 428 17.96 5.42 1.44
CA LEU A 428 17.26 4.66 0.40
C LEU A 428 16.34 5.55 -0.45
N ALA A 429 15.76 6.59 0.15
CA ALA A 429 14.92 7.55 -0.57
C ALA A 429 15.71 8.55 -1.41
N SER A 430 16.99 8.82 -1.14
CA SER A 430 17.73 9.96 -1.71
C SER A 430 19.03 9.60 -2.44
N VAL A 431 19.63 8.44 -2.15
CA VAL A 431 20.86 7.99 -2.81
C VAL A 431 20.56 7.54 -4.25
N PRO A 432 21.40 7.87 -5.24
CA PRO A 432 21.24 7.37 -6.61
C PRO A 432 21.22 5.84 -6.66
N THR A 433 20.40 5.27 -7.55
CA THR A 433 20.33 3.81 -7.71
C THR A 433 21.65 3.19 -8.19
N SER A 434 22.48 3.98 -8.90
CA SER A 434 23.85 3.58 -9.28
C SER A 434 24.78 3.32 -8.08
N ASP A 435 24.45 3.92 -6.93
CA ASP A 435 25.17 3.76 -5.67
C ASP A 435 24.54 2.69 -4.75
N MET A 436 23.73 1.79 -5.32
CA MET A 436 23.11 0.66 -4.63
C MET A 436 23.44 -0.66 -5.32
N ALA A 437 23.60 -1.71 -4.54
CA ALA A 437 23.69 -3.08 -5.03
C ALA A 437 22.87 -4.02 -4.15
N GLY A 438 21.92 -4.74 -4.75
CA GLY A 438 21.09 -5.72 -4.08
C GLY A 438 21.48 -7.15 -4.40
N PHE A 439 21.28 -8.03 -3.46
CA PHE A 439 21.60 -9.44 -3.52
C PHE A 439 20.37 -10.27 -3.18
N ASN A 440 20.12 -11.31 -3.96
CA ASN A 440 19.09 -12.31 -3.67
C ASN A 440 19.61 -13.70 -4.03
N ILE A 441 20.10 -14.41 -3.04
CA ILE A 441 20.79 -15.69 -3.22
C ILE A 441 19.81 -16.77 -3.71
N LYS A 442 18.61 -16.82 -3.17
CA LYS A 442 17.66 -17.89 -3.52
C LYS A 442 17.22 -17.83 -4.98
N MET A 443 17.00 -16.63 -5.52
CA MET A 443 16.61 -16.49 -6.93
C MET A 443 17.70 -17.00 -7.89
N LYS A 444 18.97 -16.91 -7.48
CA LYS A 444 20.11 -17.37 -8.28
C LYS A 444 20.54 -18.80 -7.97
N ASN A 445 19.94 -19.42 -6.96
CA ASN A 445 20.26 -20.77 -6.51
C ASN A 445 21.77 -20.99 -6.23
N VAL A 446 22.44 -19.98 -5.66
CA VAL A 446 23.86 -19.98 -5.30
C VAL A 446 24.01 -19.51 -3.84
N ALA A 447 25.10 -19.92 -3.18
CA ALA A 447 25.37 -19.53 -1.80
C ALA A 447 26.02 -18.16 -1.65
N SER A 448 26.58 -17.61 -2.72
CA SER A 448 27.20 -16.29 -2.71
C SER A 448 27.01 -15.57 -4.06
N ASP A 449 27.01 -14.25 -4.02
CA ASP A 449 26.97 -13.38 -5.20
C ASP A 449 27.94 -12.22 -5.02
N THR A 450 28.54 -11.77 -6.11
CA THR A 450 29.47 -10.64 -6.12
C THR A 450 28.99 -9.59 -7.09
N LYS A 451 28.86 -8.35 -6.60
CA LYS A 451 28.48 -7.20 -7.41
C LYS A 451 29.50 -6.06 -7.30
N LYS A 452 29.47 -5.20 -8.29
CA LYS A 452 30.25 -3.95 -8.28
C LYS A 452 29.37 -2.82 -7.77
N LEU A 453 29.93 -1.99 -6.90
CA LEU A 453 29.39 -0.71 -6.48
C LEU A 453 30.48 0.33 -6.77
N GLY A 454 30.32 1.08 -7.87
CA GLY A 454 31.40 1.84 -8.47
C GLY A 454 32.54 0.93 -8.93
N ASP A 455 33.79 1.23 -8.48
CA ASP A 455 34.98 0.42 -8.73
C ASP A 455 35.18 -0.74 -7.75
N LYS A 456 34.39 -0.80 -6.68
CA LYS A 456 34.54 -1.77 -5.60
C LYS A 456 33.73 -3.04 -5.87
N LYS A 457 34.35 -4.20 -5.61
CA LYS A 457 33.65 -5.49 -5.61
C LYS A 457 33.24 -5.81 -4.18
N ILE A 458 31.97 -6.16 -4.01
CA ILE A 458 31.39 -6.57 -2.73
C ILE A 458 30.75 -7.94 -2.94
N THR A 459 31.11 -8.89 -2.08
CA THR A 459 30.57 -10.25 -2.11
C THR A 459 29.62 -10.43 -0.92
N TYR A 460 28.46 -10.94 -1.19
CA TYR A 460 27.47 -11.37 -0.21
C TYR A 460 27.49 -12.89 -0.15
N ASP A 461 27.76 -13.44 1.01
CA ASP A 461 27.84 -14.88 1.26
C ASP A 461 26.80 -15.29 2.29
N TYR A 462 25.94 -16.20 1.89
CA TYR A 462 24.92 -16.78 2.71
C TYR A 462 25.05 -18.30 2.71
N SER A 463 25.88 -18.78 3.62
CA SER A 463 26.24 -20.19 3.68
C SER A 463 25.37 -21.04 4.62
N ASN A 464 24.25 -20.50 5.13
CA ASN A 464 23.33 -21.28 5.95
C ASN A 464 22.41 -22.16 5.07
N PRO A 465 22.70 -23.48 4.93
CA PRO A 465 21.94 -24.36 4.05
C PRO A 465 20.52 -24.68 4.58
N SER A 466 20.22 -24.30 5.82
CA SER A 466 18.92 -24.59 6.44
C SER A 466 17.86 -23.52 6.17
N ALA A 467 18.21 -22.39 5.55
CA ALA A 467 17.24 -21.36 5.27
C ALA A 467 16.29 -21.77 4.15
N LYS A 468 15.09 -22.04 4.54
CA LYS A 468 13.99 -22.45 3.65
C LYS A 468 13.64 -21.37 2.63
N TYR A 469 13.87 -20.09 2.95
CA TYR A 469 13.34 -18.93 2.23
C TYR A 469 14.39 -18.08 1.55
N GLY A 470 15.65 -18.53 1.52
CA GLY A 470 16.74 -17.75 0.92
C GLY A 470 17.15 -16.56 1.77
N ALA A 471 17.99 -15.70 1.19
CA ALA A 471 18.46 -14.48 1.83
C ALA A 471 18.58 -13.35 0.81
N SER A 472 18.31 -12.13 1.25
CA SER A 472 18.45 -10.93 0.47
C SER A 472 19.20 -9.89 1.27
N GLY A 473 20.04 -9.12 0.60
CA GLY A 473 20.83 -8.06 1.20
C GLY A 473 20.97 -6.88 0.27
N LEU A 474 21.32 -5.74 0.85
CA LEU A 474 21.58 -4.52 0.10
C LEU A 474 22.80 -3.84 0.67
N VAL A 475 23.61 -3.25 -0.20
CA VAL A 475 24.66 -2.30 0.16
C VAL A 475 24.49 -1.03 -0.67
N LEU A 476 24.66 0.12 -0.05
CA LEU A 476 24.68 1.41 -0.71
C LEU A 476 25.89 2.24 -0.23
N LYS A 477 26.32 3.17 -1.08
CA LYS A 477 27.35 4.16 -0.73
C LYS A 477 26.68 5.45 -0.32
N GLY A 478 26.88 5.85 0.92
CA GLY A 478 26.31 7.09 1.45
C GLY A 478 27.06 8.36 1.01
N PRO A 479 26.48 9.52 1.26
CA PRO A 479 27.08 10.82 0.90
C PRO A 479 28.39 11.13 1.66
N ASP A 480 28.61 10.49 2.81
CA ASP A 480 29.82 10.56 3.62
C ASP A 480 30.94 9.61 3.14
N GLY A 481 30.70 8.88 2.04
CA GLY A 481 31.63 7.91 1.47
C GLY A 481 31.65 6.55 2.18
N ALA A 482 30.94 6.40 3.31
CA ALA A 482 30.79 5.11 3.98
C ALA A 482 29.79 4.21 3.21
N TYR A 483 29.89 2.90 3.46
CA TYR A 483 28.93 1.93 2.96
C TYR A 483 27.90 1.64 4.03
N TYR A 484 26.65 1.53 3.62
CA TYR A 484 25.53 1.17 4.47
C TYR A 484 24.92 -0.13 3.93
N CYS A 485 24.70 -1.09 4.80
CA CYS A 485 24.23 -2.39 4.35
C CYS A 485 23.31 -3.07 5.37
N PHE A 486 22.51 -4.01 4.88
CA PHE A 486 21.70 -4.91 5.70
C PHE A 486 21.54 -6.27 5.03
N SER A 487 21.06 -7.24 5.80
CA SER A 487 20.65 -8.55 5.32
C SER A 487 19.36 -9.01 6.00
N SER A 488 18.50 -9.70 5.24
CA SER A 488 17.27 -10.33 5.77
C SER A 488 17.54 -11.53 6.67
N GLN A 489 18.73 -12.13 6.52
CA GLN A 489 19.22 -13.29 7.28
C GLN A 489 20.63 -13.03 7.78
N ALA A 490 21.13 -13.83 8.73
CA ALA A 490 22.52 -13.79 9.10
C ALA A 490 23.40 -14.16 7.89
N ALA A 491 24.27 -13.24 7.48
CA ALA A 491 25.06 -13.37 6.26
C ALA A 491 26.35 -12.55 6.36
N ASP A 492 27.30 -12.87 5.48
CA ASP A 492 28.58 -12.19 5.42
C ASP A 492 28.67 -11.27 4.21
N PHE A 493 29.13 -10.03 4.45
CA PHE A 493 29.61 -9.17 3.37
C PHE A 493 31.14 -9.11 3.39
N THR A 494 31.76 -9.35 2.25
CA THR A 494 33.19 -9.19 2.05
C THR A 494 33.45 -7.95 1.21
N PHE A 495 34.13 -6.98 1.78
CA PHE A 495 34.53 -5.73 1.15
C PHE A 495 35.92 -5.85 0.49
N PRO A 496 36.33 -4.91 -0.37
CA PRO A 496 37.63 -4.98 -1.06
C PRO A 496 38.84 -4.80 -0.14
N SER A 497 38.65 -4.26 1.06
CA SER A 497 39.67 -4.10 2.10
C SER A 497 39.05 -4.25 3.48
N ALA A 498 39.93 -4.43 4.49
CA ALA A 498 39.47 -4.45 5.88
C ALA A 498 38.89 -3.08 6.26
N PRO A 499 37.66 -3.02 6.82
CA PRO A 499 37.10 -1.77 7.27
C PRO A 499 37.84 -1.21 8.49
N SER A 500 38.00 0.12 8.51
CA SER A 500 38.53 0.84 9.66
C SER A 500 37.51 0.96 10.80
N SER A 501 36.23 0.91 10.46
CA SER A 501 35.14 0.93 11.45
C SER A 501 33.90 0.22 10.91
N VAL A 502 33.23 -0.54 11.79
CA VAL A 502 31.93 -1.14 11.55
C VAL A 502 31.02 -0.86 12.75
N THR A 503 29.92 -0.19 12.48
CA THR A 503 28.90 0.13 13.49
C THR A 503 27.52 -0.26 12.99
N TYR A 504 26.56 -0.48 13.88
CA TYR A 504 25.15 -0.63 13.52
C TYR A 504 24.31 0.45 14.19
N GLY A 505 23.17 0.81 13.56
CA GLY A 505 22.34 1.92 14.03
C GLY A 505 21.32 2.35 12.98
N SER A 506 21.05 3.65 12.91
CA SER A 506 20.12 4.22 11.96
C SER A 506 20.62 5.54 11.38
N TYR A 507 20.14 5.86 10.18
CA TYR A 507 20.42 7.13 9.50
C TYR A 507 19.16 7.99 9.52
N ASN A 508 19.20 9.10 10.27
CA ASN A 508 18.07 10.00 10.43
C ASN A 508 18.55 11.45 10.44
N ASP A 509 17.75 12.34 9.89
CA ASP A 509 18.03 13.79 9.81
C ASP A 509 19.41 14.09 9.21
N GLY A 510 19.80 13.31 8.17
CA GLY A 510 21.07 13.51 7.46
C GLY A 510 22.31 12.97 8.20
N ALA A 511 22.16 12.27 9.32
CA ALA A 511 23.26 11.78 10.13
C ALA A 511 23.10 10.33 10.58
N TRP A 512 24.24 9.64 10.74
CA TRP A 512 24.27 8.31 11.34
C TRP A 512 24.23 8.36 12.87
N SER A 513 23.30 7.66 13.45
CA SER A 513 23.18 7.42 14.88
C SER A 513 23.64 6.01 15.20
N GLU A 514 24.78 5.88 15.88
CA GLU A 514 25.36 4.59 16.26
C GLU A 514 24.59 3.99 17.45
N ALA A 515 24.13 2.75 17.33
CA ALA A 515 23.58 1.96 18.42
C ALA A 515 24.60 0.99 19.02
N GLY A 516 25.66 0.64 18.27
CA GLY A 516 26.75 -0.19 18.74
C GLY A 516 27.77 -0.52 17.66
N LYS A 517 28.80 -1.27 18.06
CA LYS A 517 29.89 -1.69 17.19
C LYS A 517 29.75 -3.14 16.78
N ALA A 518 30.26 -3.49 15.60
CA ALA A 518 30.37 -4.86 15.14
C ALA A 518 31.84 -5.18 14.81
N ALA A 519 32.18 -6.45 14.93
CA ALA A 519 33.51 -6.92 14.60
C ALA A 519 33.65 -7.17 13.10
N ALA A 520 34.85 -6.91 12.58
CA ALA A 520 35.27 -7.35 11.26
C ALA A 520 36.35 -8.43 11.39
N ASN A 521 36.32 -9.41 10.51
CA ASN A 521 37.37 -10.41 10.34
C ASN A 521 38.08 -10.16 9.02
N GLY A 522 39.15 -9.36 9.06
CA GLY A 522 39.78 -8.84 7.85
C GLY A 522 38.78 -7.98 7.05
N ALA A 523 38.59 -8.30 5.79
CA ALA A 523 37.63 -7.61 4.91
C ALA A 523 36.15 -8.07 5.08
N LYS A 524 35.91 -9.06 5.92
CA LYS A 524 34.62 -9.71 6.09
C LYS A 524 33.89 -9.19 7.32
N ILE A 525 32.60 -8.91 7.19
CA ILE A 525 31.70 -8.58 8.29
C ILE A 525 30.50 -9.51 8.27
N THR A 526 30.07 -9.96 9.45
CA THR A 526 28.84 -10.74 9.59
C THR A 526 27.70 -9.84 10.04
N LEU A 527 26.63 -9.84 9.26
CA LEU A 527 25.43 -9.04 9.54
C LEU A 527 24.38 -9.89 10.29
N GLU A 528 23.75 -9.29 11.27
CA GLU A 528 22.57 -9.84 11.95
C GLU A 528 21.30 -9.28 11.28
N PRO A 529 20.26 -10.10 11.10
CA PRO A 529 19.01 -9.65 10.52
C PRO A 529 18.35 -8.56 11.39
N GLY A 530 17.66 -7.63 10.75
CA GLY A 530 16.97 -6.53 11.43
C GLY A 530 17.85 -5.36 11.86
N LYS A 531 19.15 -5.39 11.53
CA LYS A 531 20.10 -4.29 11.79
C LYS A 531 20.59 -3.68 10.48
N ALA A 532 20.79 -2.36 10.50
CA ALA A 532 21.51 -1.66 9.46
C ALA A 532 22.93 -1.35 9.95
N TYR A 533 23.90 -1.46 9.06
CA TYR A 533 25.32 -1.31 9.37
C TYR A 533 25.91 -0.18 8.55
N ARG A 534 26.84 0.57 9.19
CA ARG A 534 27.71 1.53 8.54
C ARG A 534 29.13 0.99 8.56
N VAL A 535 29.77 0.96 7.39
CA VAL A 535 31.10 0.39 7.15
C VAL A 535 31.99 1.45 6.54
N VAL A 536 33.08 1.78 7.19
CA VAL A 536 34.11 2.71 6.72
C VAL A 536 35.33 1.89 6.30
N LEU A 537 35.71 1.96 5.01
CA LEU A 537 36.89 1.27 4.47
C LEU A 537 38.18 2.10 4.65
#